data_663b6f8d24ee8e88c8285b86ab5def5e
#
_entry.id   663b6f8d24ee8e88c8285b86ab5def5e
#
_cell.length_a   1.000
_cell.length_b   1.000
_cell.length_c   1.000
_cell.angle_alpha   90.00
_cell.angle_beta   90.00
_cell.angle_gamma   90.00
#
_symmetry.space_group_name_H-M   'P 1'
#
loop_
_entity.id
_entity.type
_entity.pdbx_description
1 polymer ?
#
loop_
_entity_poly.entity_id
_entity_poly.type
_entity_poly.pdbx_seq_one_letter_code
_entity_poly.pdbx_strand_id
1 'polypeptide(L)'
;MAGFEKAKGLVSIATGYSGSDYRYTKIDKYIAADNLNITPGRAQDLDSYVNANGHLKRNVLKHMRDGIAFSTIYMKNTTMRSFMNILTTGMKQKDCAGLPEKKIRIRYFNEWTNDYDHGFFYVPDVQFQYGGTYEGVPTYMPISWEFIEY
;
A
#
# COMPACT_ATOMS: atom_id res chain seq x y z
N MET A 1 12.17 17.09 -13.35
CA MET A 1 11.10 17.21 -12.38
C MET A 1 9.95 16.27 -12.72
N ALA A 2 9.64 15.40 -11.81
CA ALA A 2 8.58 14.44 -12.06
C ALA A 2 7.19 15.08 -11.86
N GLY A 3 6.50 14.82 -10.83
CA GLY A 3 5.13 15.19 -10.66
C GLY A 3 4.22 14.01 -10.99
N PHE A 4 2.93 14.20 -10.84
CA PHE A 4 1.97 13.13 -11.04
C PHE A 4 1.91 12.72 -12.52
N GLU A 5 1.96 11.41 -12.76
CA GLU A 5 1.84 10.84 -14.10
C GLU A 5 0.64 9.92 -14.16
N LYS A 6 -0.25 10.18 -15.09
CA LYS A 6 -1.48 9.40 -15.26
C LYS A 6 -1.19 7.91 -15.47
N ALA A 7 -0.12 7.61 -16.20
CA ALA A 7 0.24 6.21 -16.47
C ALA A 7 0.66 5.45 -15.22
N LYS A 8 1.21 6.15 -14.24
CA LYS A 8 1.65 5.54 -12.98
C LYS A 8 0.57 5.52 -11.91
N GLY A 9 -0.40 6.43 -11.98
CA GLY A 9 -1.46 6.55 -10.98
C GLY A 9 -0.93 6.96 -9.62
N LEU A 10 -1.70 6.69 -8.57
CA LEU A 10 -1.31 7.02 -7.20
C LEU A 10 -0.60 5.86 -6.50
N VAL A 11 -1.04 4.63 -6.75
CA VAL A 11 -0.47 3.45 -6.10
C VAL A 11 -0.31 2.33 -7.13
N SER A 12 0.86 1.71 -7.12
CA SER A 12 1.17 0.58 -8.00
C SER A 12 1.97 -0.47 -7.23
N ILE A 13 1.76 -1.73 -7.59
CA ILE A 13 2.46 -2.86 -6.97
C ILE A 13 3.42 -3.45 -7.99
N ALA A 14 4.64 -3.76 -7.55
CA ALA A 14 5.62 -4.41 -8.42
C ALA A 14 5.16 -5.85 -8.70
N THR A 15 4.95 -6.15 -9.98
CA THR A 15 4.52 -7.46 -10.43
C THR A 15 5.50 -8.12 -11.40
N GLY A 16 6.65 -7.49 -11.61
CA GLY A 16 7.70 -8.03 -12.45
C GLY A 16 9.04 -7.38 -12.17
N TYR A 17 10.10 -8.05 -12.57
CA TYR A 17 11.45 -7.54 -12.44
C TYR A 17 12.21 -7.90 -13.71
N SER A 18 12.86 -6.90 -14.31
CA SER A 18 13.59 -7.09 -15.55
C SER A 18 14.83 -6.21 -15.56
N GLY A 19 15.99 -6.81 -15.78
CA GLY A 19 17.24 -6.10 -15.75
C GLY A 19 17.54 -5.58 -14.36
N SER A 20 17.48 -4.28 -14.16
CA SER A 20 17.75 -3.65 -12.87
C SER A 20 16.51 -3.01 -12.25
N ASP A 21 15.36 -3.11 -12.90
CA ASP A 21 14.16 -2.38 -12.48
C ASP A 21 12.96 -3.26 -12.27
N TYR A 22 12.11 -2.85 -11.34
CA TYR A 22 10.80 -3.45 -11.12
C TYR A 22 9.81 -2.90 -12.12
N ARG A 23 8.88 -3.75 -12.55
CA ARG A 23 7.73 -3.33 -13.33
C ARG A 23 6.52 -3.27 -12.43
N TYR A 24 5.74 -2.20 -12.55
CA TYR A 24 4.65 -1.91 -11.64
C TYR A 24 3.30 -2.02 -12.33
N THR A 25 2.33 -2.54 -11.62
CA THR A 25 0.93 -2.61 -12.04
C THR A 25 0.09 -1.68 -11.17
N LYS A 26 -0.62 -0.78 -11.82
CA LYS A 26 -1.46 0.22 -11.14
C LYS A 26 -2.67 -0.45 -10.50
N ILE A 27 -3.00 -0.06 -9.26
CA ILE A 27 -4.17 -0.60 -8.56
C ILE A 27 -5.25 0.44 -8.27
N ASP A 28 -5.12 1.64 -8.79
CA ASP A 28 -6.05 2.75 -8.52
C ASP A 28 -7.51 2.36 -8.80
N LYS A 29 -7.76 1.56 -9.82
CA LYS A 29 -9.11 1.17 -10.21
C LYS A 29 -9.83 0.28 -9.20
N TYR A 30 -9.10 -0.32 -8.28
CA TYR A 30 -9.68 -1.17 -7.24
C TYR A 30 -9.98 -0.40 -5.97
N ILE A 31 -9.59 0.85 -5.90
CA ILE A 31 -9.70 1.69 -4.72
C ILE A 31 -10.97 2.52 -4.81
N ALA A 32 -11.75 2.52 -3.73
CA ALA A 32 -12.97 3.32 -3.66
C ALA A 32 -12.63 4.81 -3.64
N ALA A 33 -13.46 5.61 -4.32
CA ALA A 33 -13.27 7.05 -4.35
C ALA A 33 -13.27 7.63 -2.93
N ASP A 34 -12.44 8.63 -2.71
CA ASP A 34 -12.30 9.35 -1.43
C ASP A 34 -11.81 8.49 -0.26
N ASN A 35 -11.26 7.32 -0.54
CA ASN A 35 -10.82 6.40 0.51
C ASN A 35 -9.30 6.11 0.52
N LEU A 36 -8.54 6.68 -0.41
CA LEU A 36 -7.10 6.46 -0.43
C LEU A 36 -6.38 7.52 0.40
N ASN A 37 -5.60 7.05 1.36
CA ASN A 37 -4.76 7.92 2.19
C ASN A 37 -3.32 7.42 2.12
N ILE A 38 -2.41 8.30 1.71
CA ILE A 38 -0.98 8.03 1.69
C ILE A 38 -0.34 8.94 2.73
N THR A 39 0.37 8.34 3.69
CA THR A 39 1.06 9.08 4.74
C THR A 39 2.56 8.84 4.60
N PRO A 40 3.25 9.68 3.80
CA PRO A 40 4.69 9.49 3.61
C PRO A 40 5.46 10.02 4.81
N GLY A 41 6.51 9.29 5.18
CA GLY A 41 7.47 9.76 6.17
C GLY A 41 6.92 9.97 7.56
N ARG A 42 6.06 9.08 8.06
CA ARG A 42 5.57 9.21 9.43
C ARG A 42 6.71 9.11 10.43
N ALA A 43 6.87 10.14 11.25
CA ALA A 43 7.88 10.14 12.31
C ALA A 43 7.49 9.13 13.40
N GLN A 44 8.49 8.42 13.90
CA GLN A 44 8.31 7.47 15.00
C GLN A 44 9.07 7.95 16.22
N ASP A 45 8.36 8.18 17.31
CA ASP A 45 8.95 8.61 18.56
C ASP A 45 9.32 7.40 19.42
N LEU A 46 10.57 7.36 19.91
CA LEU A 46 10.98 6.38 20.90
C LEU A 46 10.45 6.78 22.27
N ASP A 47 10.65 8.02 22.63
CA ASP A 47 10.31 8.53 23.94
C ASP A 47 10.20 10.04 23.86
N SER A 48 9.10 10.59 24.31
CA SER A 48 8.86 12.02 24.30
C SER A 48 8.58 12.50 25.71
N TYR A 49 9.15 13.65 26.08
CA TYR A 49 8.95 14.23 27.41
C TYR A 49 9.00 15.75 27.35
N VAL A 50 8.44 16.37 28.39
CA VAL A 50 8.49 17.83 28.55
C VAL A 50 9.57 18.12 29.58
N ASN A 51 10.56 18.96 29.23
CA ASN A 51 11.64 19.31 30.16
C ASN A 51 11.18 20.35 31.20
N ALA A 52 12.08 20.70 32.14
CA ALA A 52 11.77 21.62 33.23
C ALA A 52 11.36 23.01 32.75
N ASN A 53 11.73 23.40 31.54
CA ASN A 53 11.36 24.70 30.96
C ASN A 53 10.03 24.65 30.19
N GLY A 54 9.33 23.52 30.23
CA GLY A 54 8.07 23.36 29.53
C GLY A 54 8.19 23.04 28.04
N HIS A 55 9.38 22.75 27.55
CA HIS A 55 9.61 22.41 26.15
C HIS A 55 9.49 20.91 25.93
N LEU A 56 8.71 20.50 24.93
CA LEU A 56 8.60 19.12 24.54
C LEU A 56 9.91 18.63 23.91
N LYS A 57 10.42 17.54 24.42
CA LYS A 57 11.58 16.85 23.84
C LYS A 57 11.10 15.57 23.20
N ARG A 58 11.43 15.39 21.92
CA ARG A 58 11.04 14.22 21.15
C ARG A 58 12.27 13.41 20.76
N ASN A 59 12.20 12.11 21.00
CA ASN A 59 13.18 11.17 20.51
C ASN A 59 12.60 10.48 19.27
N VAL A 60 12.91 11.02 18.09
CA VAL A 60 12.37 10.54 16.84
C VAL A 60 13.35 9.57 16.22
N LEU A 61 12.87 8.41 15.79
CA LEU A 61 13.68 7.45 15.06
C LEU A 61 14.11 8.08 13.74
N LYS A 62 15.35 7.81 13.33
CA LYS A 62 15.87 8.34 12.08
C LYS A 62 15.12 7.79 10.87
N HIS A 63 14.68 6.54 10.94
CA HIS A 63 13.88 5.93 9.87
C HIS A 63 12.42 6.33 10.05
N MET A 64 11.85 6.89 9.00
CA MET A 64 10.43 7.21 8.93
C MET A 64 9.74 6.16 8.09
N ARG A 65 8.57 5.70 8.54
CA ARG A 65 7.80 4.70 7.81
C ARG A 65 6.64 5.34 7.10
N ASP A 66 6.44 4.90 5.87
CA ASP A 66 5.31 5.34 5.09
C ASP A 66 4.11 4.43 5.33
N GLY A 67 2.92 4.96 5.12
CA GLY A 67 1.69 4.19 5.26
C GLY A 67 0.78 4.47 4.09
N ILE A 68 0.08 3.42 3.62
CA ILE A 68 -0.90 3.53 2.55
C ILE A 68 -2.16 2.81 3.02
N ALA A 69 -3.26 3.55 3.13
CA ALA A 69 -4.52 2.99 3.60
C ALA A 69 -5.63 3.30 2.60
N PHE A 70 -6.45 2.31 2.30
CA PHE A 70 -7.58 2.50 1.40
C PHE A 70 -8.64 1.42 1.64
N SER A 71 -9.84 1.68 1.11
CA SER A 71 -10.89 0.68 1.02
C SER A 71 -11.10 0.35 -0.45
N THR A 72 -11.33 -0.93 -0.74
CA THR A 72 -11.61 -1.37 -2.10
C THR A 72 -13.06 -1.08 -2.47
N ILE A 73 -13.33 -1.10 -3.77
CA ILE A 73 -14.70 -1.00 -4.27
C ILE A 73 -15.43 -2.33 -4.05
N TYR A 74 -16.77 -2.31 -4.18
CA TYR A 74 -17.56 -3.55 -4.27
C TYR A 74 -17.08 -4.31 -5.51
N MET A 75 -16.75 -5.58 -5.35
CA MET A 75 -16.14 -6.36 -6.43
C MET A 75 -16.93 -7.63 -6.75
N LYS A 76 -16.99 -7.93 -8.03
CA LYS A 76 -17.41 -9.25 -8.52
C LYS A 76 -16.22 -10.21 -8.41
N ASN A 77 -16.49 -11.50 -8.53
CA ASN A 77 -15.46 -12.53 -8.41
C ASN A 77 -14.29 -12.31 -9.38
N THR A 78 -14.58 -11.99 -10.63
CA THR A 78 -13.53 -11.78 -11.65
C THR A 78 -12.62 -10.60 -11.29
N THR A 79 -13.19 -9.51 -10.80
CA THR A 79 -12.42 -8.33 -10.38
C THR A 79 -11.57 -8.65 -9.16
N MET A 80 -12.14 -9.36 -8.18
CA MET A 80 -11.39 -9.76 -6.99
C MET A 80 -10.23 -10.69 -7.36
N ARG A 81 -10.45 -11.63 -8.29
CA ARG A 81 -9.36 -12.51 -8.74
C ARG A 81 -8.23 -11.73 -9.38
N SER A 82 -8.56 -10.72 -10.19
CA SER A 82 -7.54 -9.86 -10.79
C SER A 82 -6.74 -9.11 -9.73
N PHE A 83 -7.42 -8.54 -8.74
CA PHE A 83 -6.74 -7.81 -7.66
C PHE A 83 -5.87 -8.75 -6.81
N MET A 84 -6.40 -9.90 -6.43
CA MET A 84 -5.63 -10.87 -5.63
C MET A 84 -4.45 -11.44 -6.42
N ASN A 85 -4.57 -11.60 -7.75
CA ASN A 85 -3.45 -12.02 -8.58
C ASN A 85 -2.33 -10.98 -8.59
N ILE A 86 -2.66 -9.69 -8.59
CA ILE A 86 -1.66 -8.63 -8.48
C ILE A 86 -0.92 -8.75 -7.16
N LEU A 87 -1.64 -8.91 -6.05
CA LEU A 87 -1.02 -9.03 -4.73
C LEU A 87 -0.15 -10.29 -4.62
N THR A 88 -0.65 -11.44 -5.03
CA THR A 88 0.11 -12.69 -4.92
C THR A 88 1.32 -12.71 -5.85
N THR A 89 1.19 -12.15 -7.04
CA THR A 89 2.33 -12.00 -7.95
C THR A 89 3.37 -11.07 -7.34
N GLY A 90 2.91 -9.97 -6.70
CA GLY A 90 3.80 -9.05 -6.00
C GLY A 90 4.59 -9.71 -4.88
N MET A 91 3.96 -10.61 -4.13
CA MET A 91 4.62 -11.32 -3.04
C MET A 91 5.72 -12.27 -3.50
N LYS A 92 5.68 -12.69 -4.77
CA LYS A 92 6.66 -13.60 -5.34
C LYS A 92 7.83 -12.90 -6.01
N GLN A 93 7.83 -11.58 -6.03
CA GLN A 93 8.87 -10.82 -6.72
C GLN A 93 10.19 -10.86 -5.96
N LYS A 94 11.23 -10.39 -6.62
CA LYS A 94 12.57 -10.31 -6.05
C LYS A 94 12.52 -9.56 -4.71
N ASP A 95 13.20 -10.09 -3.71
CA ASP A 95 13.29 -9.54 -2.36
C ASP A 95 11.99 -9.57 -1.56
N CYS A 96 10.94 -10.20 -2.09
CA CYS A 96 9.70 -10.46 -1.38
C CYS A 96 9.62 -11.95 -1.10
N ALA A 97 9.62 -12.37 0.13
CA ALA A 97 9.83 -13.77 0.52
C ALA A 97 8.59 -14.68 0.34
N GLY A 98 7.65 -14.30 -0.52
CA GLY A 98 6.47 -15.09 -0.81
C GLY A 98 5.35 -14.89 0.21
N LEU A 99 4.35 -15.76 0.11
CA LEU A 99 3.13 -15.62 0.91
C LEU A 99 3.34 -15.58 2.44
N PRO A 100 4.24 -16.37 3.03
CA PRO A 100 4.42 -16.32 4.48
C PRO A 100 4.89 -14.96 5.01
N GLU A 101 5.68 -14.24 4.24
CA GLU A 101 6.19 -12.92 4.65
C GLU A 101 5.19 -11.80 4.35
N LYS A 102 4.31 -12.00 3.38
CA LYS A 102 3.34 -10.99 2.94
C LYS A 102 3.97 -9.64 2.68
N LYS A 103 5.14 -9.64 2.04
CA LYS A 103 5.87 -8.42 1.71
C LYS A 103 5.73 -8.14 0.23
N ILE A 104 5.42 -6.90 -0.11
CA ILE A 104 5.32 -6.45 -1.51
C ILE A 104 6.07 -5.15 -1.68
N ARG A 105 6.45 -4.87 -2.92
CA ARG A 105 7.06 -3.58 -3.25
C ARG A 105 5.99 -2.69 -3.87
N ILE A 106 5.83 -1.51 -3.31
CA ILE A 106 4.81 -0.55 -3.74
C ILE A 106 5.49 0.74 -4.19
N ARG A 107 5.00 1.28 -5.31
CA ARG A 107 5.34 2.63 -5.75
C ARG A 107 4.11 3.50 -5.51
N TYR A 108 4.32 4.64 -4.88
CA TYR A 108 3.24 5.54 -4.51
C TYR A 108 3.66 6.99 -4.72
N PHE A 109 2.68 7.86 -4.88
CA PHE A 109 2.95 9.28 -5.09
C PHE A 109 3.16 9.98 -3.74
N ASN A 110 4.27 10.70 -3.62
CA ASN A 110 4.62 11.44 -2.42
C ASN A 110 4.40 12.94 -2.67
N GLU A 111 3.39 13.50 -1.99
CA GLU A 111 3.04 14.92 -2.15
C GLU A 111 4.14 15.87 -1.65
N TRP A 112 4.94 15.44 -0.67
CA TRP A 112 6.01 16.29 -0.15
C TRP A 112 7.09 16.56 -1.18
N THR A 113 7.41 15.58 -2.01
CA THR A 113 8.47 15.68 -3.02
C THR A 113 7.92 15.92 -4.42
N ASN A 114 6.60 15.85 -4.59
CA ASN A 114 5.94 15.92 -5.89
C ASN A 114 6.53 14.90 -6.88
N ASP A 115 6.76 13.70 -6.38
CA ASP A 115 7.39 12.62 -7.14
C ASP A 115 6.95 11.28 -6.58
N TYR A 116 7.38 10.19 -7.21
CA TYR A 116 7.07 8.85 -6.79
C TYR A 116 8.17 8.30 -5.90
N ASP A 117 7.74 7.65 -4.83
CA ASP A 117 8.61 6.87 -3.97
C ASP A 117 8.23 5.40 -4.07
N HIS A 118 9.11 4.55 -3.61
CA HIS A 118 8.86 3.12 -3.57
C HIS A 118 9.50 2.53 -2.32
N GLY A 119 8.97 1.42 -1.88
CA GLY A 119 9.47 0.71 -0.72
C GLY A 119 8.80 -0.64 -0.60
N PHE A 120 9.25 -1.40 0.39
CA PHE A 120 8.65 -2.69 0.72
C PHE A 120 7.64 -2.47 1.84
N PHE A 121 6.47 -3.06 1.68
CA PHE A 121 5.36 -2.92 2.62
C PHE A 121 4.83 -4.28 3.02
N TYR A 122 4.30 -4.36 4.23
CA TYR A 122 3.57 -5.54 4.68
C TYR A 122 2.15 -5.49 4.17
N VAL A 123 1.68 -6.62 3.63
CA VAL A 123 0.26 -6.79 3.28
C VAL A 123 -0.47 -7.13 4.57
N PRO A 124 -1.50 -6.38 4.95
CA PRO A 124 -2.22 -6.64 6.19
C PRO A 124 -3.05 -7.91 6.12
N ASP A 125 -3.36 -8.46 7.28
CA ASP A 125 -4.34 -9.52 7.38
C ASP A 125 -5.73 -8.89 7.28
N VAL A 126 -6.53 -9.40 6.35
CA VAL A 126 -7.87 -8.86 6.11
C VAL A 126 -8.91 -9.96 6.18
N GLN A 127 -10.13 -9.57 6.53
CA GLN A 127 -11.28 -10.45 6.44
C GLN A 127 -12.00 -10.16 5.14
N PHE A 128 -12.34 -11.22 4.41
CA PHE A 128 -13.13 -11.07 3.20
C PHE A 128 -14.61 -11.11 3.58
N GLN A 129 -15.28 -9.99 3.41
CA GLN A 129 -16.73 -9.91 3.65
C GLN A 129 -17.44 -10.08 2.32
N TYR A 130 -18.31 -11.06 2.26
CA TYR A 130 -19.04 -11.37 1.04
C TYR A 130 -20.36 -10.61 1.00
N GLY A 131 -20.71 -10.14 -0.20
CA GLY A 131 -21.99 -9.51 -0.46
C GLY A 131 -23.05 -10.52 -0.95
N GLY A 132 -22.74 -11.80 -0.81
CA GLY A 132 -23.59 -12.87 -1.28
C GLY A 132 -23.04 -13.49 -2.57
N THR A 133 -23.88 -14.27 -3.24
CA THR A 133 -23.50 -14.88 -4.52
C THR A 133 -24.40 -14.33 -5.62
N TYR A 134 -23.81 -14.16 -6.80
CA TYR A 134 -24.52 -13.75 -8.00
C TYR A 134 -24.20 -14.74 -9.11
N GLU A 135 -25.24 -15.37 -9.63
CA GLU A 135 -25.09 -16.43 -10.64
C GLU A 135 -24.11 -17.53 -10.21
N GLY A 136 -24.16 -17.88 -8.92
CA GLY A 136 -23.32 -18.95 -8.38
C GLY A 136 -21.91 -18.57 -8.02
N VAL A 137 -21.51 -17.30 -8.18
CA VAL A 137 -20.18 -16.83 -7.83
C VAL A 137 -20.24 -15.78 -6.72
N PRO A 138 -19.23 -15.73 -5.84
CA PRO A 138 -19.27 -14.76 -4.74
C PRO A 138 -19.05 -13.33 -5.22
N THR A 139 -19.62 -12.40 -4.48
CA THR A 139 -19.34 -10.97 -4.60
C THR A 139 -18.74 -10.49 -3.28
N TYR A 140 -17.98 -9.39 -3.33
CA TYR A 140 -17.18 -8.95 -2.19
C TYR A 140 -17.55 -7.51 -1.81
N MET A 141 -17.82 -7.32 -0.52
CA MET A 141 -18.00 -6.00 0.04
C MET A 141 -16.66 -5.25 0.09
N PRO A 142 -16.69 -3.91 0.17
CA PRO A 142 -15.45 -3.15 0.33
C PRO A 142 -14.62 -3.63 1.51
N ILE A 143 -13.31 -3.73 1.31
CA ILE A 143 -12.37 -4.20 2.32
C ILE A 143 -11.37 -3.09 2.59
N SER A 144 -11.08 -2.86 3.87
CA SER A 144 -10.07 -1.87 4.27
C SER A 144 -8.69 -2.52 4.28
N TRP A 145 -7.75 -1.85 3.64
CA TRP A 145 -6.35 -2.29 3.55
C TRP A 145 -5.47 -1.21 4.12
N GLU A 146 -4.51 -1.60 4.95
CA GLU A 146 -3.52 -0.67 5.48
C GLU A 146 -2.14 -1.29 5.32
N PHE A 147 -1.38 -0.76 4.39
CA PHE A 147 -0.01 -1.21 4.13
C PHE A 147 0.95 -0.34 4.94
N ILE A 148 1.81 -0.99 5.68
CA ILE A 148 2.82 -0.32 6.51
C ILE A 148 4.19 -0.68 5.98
N GLU A 149 5.05 0.31 5.84
CA GLU A 149 6.40 0.12 5.32
C GLU A 149 7.21 -0.83 6.20
N TYR A 150 7.96 -1.71 5.51
CA TYR A 150 8.82 -2.72 6.15
C TYR A 150 10.03 -2.09 6.84
#